data_b47968fa8303830d91b59784a5443ef8
#
_entry.id   b47968fa8303830d91b59784a5443ef8
#
_cell.length_a   1.000
_cell.length_b   1.000
_cell.length_c   1.000
_cell.angle_alpha   90.00
_cell.angle_beta   90.00
_cell.angle_gamma   90.00
#
_symmetry.space_group_name_H-M   'P 1'
#
loop_
_entity.id
_entity.type
_entity.pdbx_description
1 polymer ?
#
loop_
_entity_poly.entity_id
_entity_poly.type
_entity_poly.pdbx_seq_one_letter_code
_entity_poly.pdbx_strand_id
1 'polypeptide(L)'
;MFGLFPRGLHLYPLCMNLALAGLSYGITVVALVLLVIRTKKLIGIYKKGQPDSTRGNDKAQRFRMAFGEIFGHTKMFNFSVVGLAHWFVMVGFFVLFGTLATAYGQIINPYFALPIIGHFWVYEYITELIAWATGISIVALIGIRQVTLRTNKRSRFAGSGNGKAYYVEATILLIVFCVIALRGLEGALSDETAWNRHFITTWFIAAMFKSMTLTQLENWIQIVATIKIVGSMAWFIVIASNLTMGVAWHRFLAPFNIFFRRNADGKSSLGALPVMMSHGEEINFEDPKEDDVFGLGTRADISWKGLLDMSTCTECGRCQSQCPAWHTEKPLSPKLLIMAMRDHAFAKTVENEALVGENSPISLDVLWSCTTCGACVNECPVDIEHVDHIVNMRRFQVLVESEFPSELGGTFRNLEKAGNPWGANRADREAWIAECDFPVNVVEGELPEEVEYLFWVGCAGAYEERA
;
A
#
# COMPACT_ATOMS: atom_id res chain seq x y z
N MET A 1 -31.89 -8.59 31.78
CA MET A 1 -30.94 -7.44 31.89
C MET A 1 -31.36 -6.32 30.96
N PHE A 2 -32.53 -5.71 31.17
CA PHE A 2 -33.09 -4.62 30.33
C PHE A 2 -33.52 -3.47 31.24
N GLY A 3 -32.58 -2.83 31.94
CA GLY A 3 -32.94 -1.89 32.98
C GLY A 3 -32.02 -0.69 33.17
N LEU A 4 -31.29 -0.25 32.11
CA LEU A 4 -30.30 0.84 32.24
C LEU A 4 -30.79 2.24 31.78
N PHE A 5 -31.98 2.36 31.21
CA PHE A 5 -32.48 3.68 30.79
C PHE A 5 -33.90 3.92 31.29
N PRO A 6 -34.20 5.10 31.88
CA PRO A 6 -35.55 5.48 32.26
C PRO A 6 -36.40 5.59 30.97
N ARG A 7 -37.51 4.86 30.92
CA ARG A 7 -38.51 4.92 29.85
C ARG A 7 -39.27 6.24 29.94
N GLY A 8 -38.71 7.30 29.34
CA GLY A 8 -39.43 8.54 29.09
C GLY A 8 -39.46 8.83 27.62
N LEU A 9 -40.61 8.66 26.96
CA LEU A 9 -40.86 9.24 25.66
C LEU A 9 -40.94 10.76 25.82
N HIS A 10 -39.78 11.44 25.79
CA HIS A 10 -39.78 12.88 25.63
C HIS A 10 -39.95 13.21 24.15
N LEU A 11 -40.95 14.04 23.82
CA LEU A 11 -41.09 14.67 22.51
C LEU A 11 -39.91 15.60 22.29
N TYR A 12 -38.88 15.09 21.60
CA TYR A 12 -37.69 15.85 21.21
C TYR A 12 -38.05 17.09 20.38
N PRO A 13 -37.20 18.14 20.38
CA PRO A 13 -37.36 19.24 19.43
C PRO A 13 -37.18 18.71 18.01
N LEU A 14 -38.30 18.38 17.39
CA LEU A 14 -38.43 17.65 16.10
C LEU A 14 -37.65 18.32 14.96
N CYS A 15 -37.50 19.66 15.00
CA CYS A 15 -36.86 20.42 13.93
C CYS A 15 -35.34 20.26 13.89
N MET A 16 -34.64 20.21 15.06
CA MET A 16 -33.18 20.04 15.09
C MET A 16 -32.78 18.65 14.63
N ASN A 17 -33.51 17.64 15.08
CA ASN A 17 -33.29 16.24 14.69
C ASN A 17 -33.48 16.02 13.19
N LEU A 18 -34.46 16.63 12.56
CA LEU A 18 -34.70 16.54 11.13
C LEU A 18 -33.58 17.20 10.31
N ALA A 19 -33.04 18.34 10.75
CA ALA A 19 -31.94 19.01 10.08
C ALA A 19 -30.65 18.21 10.16
N LEU A 20 -30.27 17.70 11.35
CA LEU A 20 -29.06 16.88 11.56
C LEU A 20 -29.17 15.54 10.80
N ALA A 21 -30.34 14.89 10.85
CA ALA A 21 -30.61 13.68 10.09
C ALA A 21 -30.54 13.93 8.58
N GLY A 22 -31.20 14.98 8.09
CA GLY A 22 -31.19 15.36 6.67
C GLY A 22 -29.76 15.60 6.17
N LEU A 23 -28.93 16.33 6.93
CA LEU A 23 -27.52 16.55 6.62
C LEU A 23 -26.73 15.23 6.56
N SER A 24 -26.86 14.40 7.59
CA SER A 24 -26.10 13.16 7.75
C SER A 24 -26.45 12.12 6.68
N TYR A 25 -27.73 11.90 6.44
CA TYR A 25 -28.18 10.96 5.40
C TYR A 25 -27.93 11.51 3.99
N GLY A 26 -28.14 12.82 3.78
CA GLY A 26 -27.88 13.47 2.50
C GLY A 26 -26.41 13.36 2.07
N ILE A 27 -25.46 13.71 2.94
CA ILE A 27 -24.02 13.57 2.64
C ILE A 27 -23.63 12.11 2.45
N THR A 28 -24.25 11.18 3.17
CA THR A 28 -24.02 9.74 3.03
C THR A 28 -24.40 9.24 1.64
N VAL A 29 -25.58 9.60 1.15
CA VAL A 29 -26.01 9.24 -0.20
C VAL A 29 -25.05 9.78 -1.25
N VAL A 30 -24.66 11.06 -1.14
CA VAL A 30 -23.67 11.67 -2.05
C VAL A 30 -22.34 10.91 -2.01
N ALA A 31 -21.81 10.64 -0.80
CA ALA A 31 -20.55 9.93 -0.63
C ALA A 31 -20.58 8.53 -1.24
N LEU A 32 -21.63 7.75 -1.00
CA LEU A 32 -21.77 6.39 -1.51
C LEU A 32 -21.95 6.37 -3.04
N VAL A 33 -22.75 7.26 -3.59
CA VAL A 33 -22.92 7.36 -5.05
C VAL A 33 -21.59 7.70 -5.73
N LEU A 34 -20.88 8.70 -5.22
CA LEU A 34 -19.55 9.05 -5.74
C LEU A 34 -18.55 7.90 -5.61
N LEU A 35 -18.54 7.22 -4.46
CA LEU A 35 -17.63 6.08 -4.23
C LEU A 35 -17.91 4.96 -5.25
N VAL A 36 -19.17 4.61 -5.48
CA VAL A 36 -19.53 3.58 -6.47
C VAL A 36 -19.10 3.98 -7.89
N ILE A 37 -19.38 5.23 -8.31
CA ILE A 37 -18.98 5.73 -9.63
C ILE A 37 -17.47 5.66 -9.80
N ARG A 38 -16.70 6.10 -8.79
CA ARG A 38 -15.25 6.16 -8.86
C ARG A 38 -14.58 4.79 -8.75
N THR A 39 -15.16 3.88 -7.95
CA THR A 39 -14.70 2.49 -7.89
C THR A 39 -14.92 1.77 -9.23
N LYS A 40 -16.09 1.97 -9.87
CA LYS A 40 -16.32 1.46 -11.24
C LYS A 40 -15.30 2.00 -12.24
N LYS A 41 -14.96 3.30 -12.15
CA LYS A 41 -13.92 3.90 -12.99
C LYS A 41 -12.55 3.25 -12.74
N LEU A 42 -12.17 3.04 -11.47
CA LEU A 42 -10.91 2.41 -11.09
C LEU A 42 -10.81 0.97 -11.62
N ILE A 43 -11.87 0.18 -11.46
CA ILE A 43 -11.96 -1.18 -12.03
C ILE A 43 -11.87 -1.12 -13.57
N GLY A 44 -12.50 -0.13 -14.21
CA GLY A 44 -12.39 0.09 -15.65
C GLY A 44 -10.97 0.38 -16.12
N ILE A 45 -10.16 1.08 -15.30
CA ILE A 45 -8.74 1.31 -15.58
C ILE A 45 -7.97 -0.02 -15.51
N TYR A 46 -8.18 -0.83 -14.48
CA TYR A 46 -7.50 -2.13 -14.36
C TYR A 46 -7.85 -3.10 -15.50
N LYS A 47 -9.11 -3.10 -15.94
CA LYS A 47 -9.55 -3.94 -17.07
C LYS A 47 -8.91 -3.56 -18.42
N LYS A 48 -8.35 -2.38 -18.54
CA LYS A 48 -7.60 -1.94 -19.73
C LYS A 48 -6.13 -2.37 -19.70
N GLY A 49 -5.62 -2.81 -18.55
CA GLY A 49 -4.27 -3.33 -18.44
C GLY A 49 -4.09 -4.66 -19.15
N GLN A 50 -2.87 -4.95 -19.59
CA GLN A 50 -2.52 -6.21 -20.24
C GLN A 50 -2.86 -7.41 -19.33
N PRO A 51 -3.33 -8.53 -19.89
CA PRO A 51 -3.59 -9.75 -19.14
C PRO A 51 -2.34 -10.28 -18.45
N ASP A 52 -2.50 -10.81 -17.23
CA ASP A 52 -1.48 -11.55 -16.51
C ASP A 52 -2.14 -12.74 -15.82
N SER A 53 -2.01 -13.92 -16.41
CA SER A 53 -2.63 -15.17 -15.95
C SER A 53 -1.86 -15.82 -14.80
N THR A 54 -0.62 -15.40 -14.52
CA THR A 54 0.28 -16.02 -13.54
C THR A 54 -0.12 -15.73 -12.09
N ARG A 55 -1.02 -14.78 -11.86
CA ARG A 55 -1.39 -14.23 -10.55
C ARG A 55 -2.51 -14.98 -9.83
N GLY A 56 -3.12 -15.98 -10.49
CA GLY A 56 -4.31 -16.68 -9.99
C GLY A 56 -4.08 -18.11 -9.48
N ASN A 57 -2.84 -18.61 -9.49
CA ASN A 57 -2.49 -19.94 -8.99
C ASN A 57 -2.53 -20.01 -7.46
N ASP A 58 -2.59 -21.22 -6.89
CA ASP A 58 -2.45 -21.50 -5.45
C ASP A 58 -3.30 -20.60 -4.53
N LYS A 59 -4.56 -20.40 -4.87
CA LYS A 59 -5.47 -19.44 -4.20
C LYS A 59 -5.52 -19.61 -2.69
N ALA A 60 -5.49 -20.84 -2.19
CA ALA A 60 -5.53 -21.12 -0.75
C ALA A 60 -4.25 -20.63 -0.04
N GLN A 61 -3.09 -20.84 -0.66
CA GLN A 61 -1.81 -20.39 -0.14
C GLN A 61 -1.72 -18.87 -0.18
N ARG A 62 -2.13 -18.23 -1.30
CA ARG A 62 -2.21 -16.77 -1.44
C ARG A 62 -3.11 -16.14 -0.38
N PHE A 63 -4.28 -16.73 -0.13
CA PHE A 63 -5.20 -16.24 0.90
C PHE A 63 -4.59 -16.32 2.29
N ARG A 64 -4.01 -17.49 2.66
CA ARG A 64 -3.35 -17.69 3.96
C ARG A 64 -2.23 -16.67 4.18
N MET A 65 -1.43 -16.49 3.16
CA MET A 65 -0.34 -15.54 3.14
C MET A 65 -0.80 -14.09 3.29
N ALA A 66 -1.76 -13.66 2.46
CA ALA A 66 -2.31 -12.30 2.51
C ALA A 66 -2.97 -12.03 3.87
N PHE A 67 -3.71 -13.00 4.42
CA PHE A 67 -4.32 -12.88 5.74
C PHE A 67 -3.26 -12.71 6.83
N GLY A 68 -2.23 -13.55 6.85
CA GLY A 68 -1.13 -13.47 7.82
C GLY A 68 -0.36 -12.16 7.71
N GLU A 69 -0.08 -11.68 6.49
CA GLU A 69 0.64 -10.43 6.28
C GLU A 69 -0.18 -9.19 6.65
N ILE A 70 -1.46 -9.16 6.30
CA ILE A 70 -2.34 -8.02 6.60
C ILE A 70 -2.58 -7.91 8.10
N PHE A 71 -3.07 -8.98 8.73
CA PHE A 71 -3.44 -8.93 10.15
C PHE A 71 -2.24 -9.05 11.08
N GLY A 72 -1.22 -9.81 10.71
CA GLY A 72 0.04 -9.92 11.44
C GLY A 72 1.02 -8.78 11.22
N HIS A 73 0.79 -7.90 10.25
CA HIS A 73 1.68 -6.76 9.91
C HIS A 73 3.15 -7.16 9.74
N THR A 74 3.42 -8.37 9.24
CA THR A 74 4.76 -8.98 9.26
C THR A 74 5.83 -8.08 8.66
N LYS A 75 5.61 -7.54 7.47
CA LYS A 75 6.56 -6.57 6.85
C LYS A 75 6.55 -5.21 7.54
N MET A 76 5.41 -4.77 8.08
CA MET A 76 5.35 -3.49 8.77
C MET A 76 6.18 -3.46 10.04
N PHE A 77 6.30 -4.58 10.74
CA PHE A 77 7.10 -4.70 11.96
C PHE A 77 8.61 -4.65 11.76
N ASN A 78 9.13 -4.69 10.54
CA ASN A 78 10.54 -4.35 10.25
C ASN A 78 10.89 -2.93 10.78
N PHE A 79 9.90 -2.05 10.92
CA PHE A 79 10.00 -0.77 11.63
C PHE A 79 9.10 -0.82 12.87
N SER A 80 9.56 -1.44 13.94
CA SER A 80 8.76 -1.89 15.07
C SER A 80 7.77 -0.85 15.63
N VAL A 81 8.24 0.37 15.93
CA VAL A 81 7.39 1.45 16.48
C VAL A 81 6.35 1.91 15.46
N VAL A 82 6.76 2.13 14.20
CA VAL A 82 5.85 2.53 13.12
C VAL A 82 4.87 1.41 12.80
N GLY A 83 5.35 0.16 12.79
CA GLY A 83 4.52 -1.02 12.54
C GLY A 83 3.44 -1.18 13.60
N LEU A 84 3.81 -1.09 14.88
CA LEU A 84 2.87 -1.19 16.00
C LEU A 84 1.83 -0.06 15.97
N ALA A 85 2.28 1.18 15.80
CA ALA A 85 1.37 2.32 15.72
C ALA A 85 0.42 2.19 14.52
N HIS A 86 0.92 1.78 13.36
CA HIS A 86 0.08 1.56 12.18
C HIS A 86 -0.89 0.39 12.38
N TRP A 87 -0.50 -0.66 13.11
CA TRP A 87 -1.38 -1.78 13.42
C TRP A 87 -2.61 -1.32 14.22
N PHE A 88 -2.42 -0.51 15.26
CA PHE A 88 -3.55 0.07 16.02
C PHE A 88 -4.43 0.97 15.15
N VAL A 89 -3.86 1.75 14.23
CA VAL A 89 -4.65 2.57 13.30
C VAL A 89 -5.46 1.69 12.34
N MET A 90 -4.89 0.57 11.84
CA MET A 90 -5.60 -0.38 10.98
C MET A 90 -6.71 -1.10 11.75
N VAL A 91 -6.43 -1.64 12.93
CA VAL A 91 -7.45 -2.31 13.76
C VAL A 91 -8.55 -1.32 14.15
N GLY A 92 -8.15 -0.08 14.49
CA GLY A 92 -9.08 1.01 14.76
C GLY A 92 -10.03 1.28 13.60
N PHE A 93 -9.56 1.25 12.37
CA PHE A 93 -10.42 1.43 11.20
C PHE A 93 -11.57 0.40 11.15
N PHE A 94 -11.29 -0.88 11.47
CA PHE A 94 -12.31 -1.93 11.47
C PHE A 94 -13.20 -1.88 12.72
N VAL A 95 -12.61 -1.80 13.91
CA VAL A 95 -13.35 -1.84 15.20
C VAL A 95 -14.25 -0.61 15.33
N LEU A 96 -13.73 0.58 15.03
CA LEU A 96 -14.49 1.82 15.17
C LEU A 96 -15.55 2.01 14.07
N PHE A 97 -15.53 1.19 13.01
CA PHE A 97 -16.59 1.22 12.00
C PHE A 97 -17.97 0.90 12.60
N GLY A 98 -18.05 -0.03 13.56
CA GLY A 98 -19.28 -0.31 14.31
C GLY A 98 -19.84 0.94 15.03
N THR A 99 -18.95 1.78 15.56
CA THR A 99 -19.36 3.03 16.22
C THR A 99 -19.91 4.09 15.26
N LEU A 100 -19.57 4.00 13.95
CA LEU A 100 -20.20 4.85 12.93
C LEU A 100 -21.67 4.44 12.71
N ALA A 101 -21.96 3.14 12.69
CA ALA A 101 -23.33 2.64 12.63
C ALA A 101 -24.15 3.09 13.85
N THR A 102 -23.57 3.03 15.08
CA THR A 102 -24.19 3.57 16.28
C THR A 102 -24.55 5.06 16.11
N ALA A 103 -23.65 5.87 15.55
CA ALA A 103 -23.87 7.31 15.38
C ALA A 103 -25.10 7.62 14.50
N TYR A 104 -25.39 6.81 13.47
CA TYR A 104 -26.63 6.98 12.67
C TYR A 104 -27.90 6.75 13.49
N GLY A 105 -27.89 5.81 14.43
CA GLY A 105 -29.00 5.61 15.35
C GLY A 105 -29.11 6.74 16.38
N GLN A 106 -27.99 7.26 16.87
CA GLN A 106 -27.91 8.32 17.87
C GLN A 106 -28.41 9.68 17.39
N ILE A 107 -28.36 9.97 16.08
CA ILE A 107 -28.99 11.18 15.53
C ILE A 107 -30.51 11.16 15.75
N ILE A 108 -31.13 9.98 15.64
CA ILE A 108 -32.57 9.80 15.80
C ILE A 108 -32.95 9.62 17.27
N ASN A 109 -32.19 8.79 17.96
CA ASN A 109 -32.40 8.48 19.37
C ASN A 109 -31.05 8.47 20.11
N PRO A 110 -30.75 9.48 20.97
CA PRO A 110 -29.48 9.56 21.72
C PRO A 110 -29.15 8.32 22.57
N TYR A 111 -30.16 7.54 22.93
CA TYR A 111 -30.03 6.29 23.69
C TYR A 111 -29.79 5.07 22.80
N PHE A 112 -29.63 5.26 21.48
CA PHE A 112 -29.46 4.15 20.57
C PHE A 112 -28.14 3.44 20.82
N ALA A 113 -28.18 2.12 20.93
CA ALA A 113 -27.03 1.23 20.89
C ALA A 113 -27.26 0.13 19.85
N LEU A 114 -26.19 -0.43 19.31
CA LEU A 114 -26.26 -1.52 18.35
C LEU A 114 -27.01 -2.72 18.96
N PRO A 115 -27.96 -3.33 18.25
CA PRO A 115 -28.63 -4.53 18.71
C PRO A 115 -27.61 -5.61 19.10
N ILE A 116 -27.88 -6.35 20.16
CA ILE A 116 -27.09 -7.47 20.70
C ILE A 116 -25.75 -7.04 21.31
N ILE A 117 -24.93 -6.27 20.59
CA ILE A 117 -23.54 -5.97 20.97
C ILE A 117 -23.38 -4.59 21.63
N GLY A 118 -24.30 -3.66 21.42
CA GLY A 118 -24.12 -2.25 21.81
C GLY A 118 -23.99 -2.02 23.32
N HIS A 119 -24.58 -2.89 24.15
CA HIS A 119 -24.44 -2.88 25.61
C HIS A 119 -23.62 -4.07 26.14
N PHE A 120 -22.92 -4.76 25.27
CA PHE A 120 -22.01 -5.82 25.69
C PHE A 120 -20.68 -5.21 26.15
N TRP A 121 -20.41 -5.27 27.45
CA TRP A 121 -19.27 -4.59 28.08
C TRP A 121 -17.91 -4.90 27.42
N VAL A 122 -17.73 -6.10 26.84
CA VAL A 122 -16.48 -6.46 26.13
C VAL A 122 -16.33 -5.64 24.85
N TYR A 123 -17.42 -5.44 24.08
CA TYR A 123 -17.40 -4.62 22.89
C TYR A 123 -17.12 -3.15 23.23
N GLU A 124 -17.76 -2.62 24.25
CA GLU A 124 -17.57 -1.25 24.74
C GLU A 124 -16.13 -1.04 25.20
N TYR A 125 -15.58 -1.99 25.98
CA TYR A 125 -14.20 -1.97 26.45
C TYR A 125 -13.19 -1.98 25.30
N ILE A 126 -13.33 -2.92 24.35
CA ILE A 126 -12.46 -3.01 23.17
C ILE A 126 -12.53 -1.71 22.35
N THR A 127 -13.73 -1.16 22.18
CA THR A 127 -13.94 0.09 21.43
C THR A 127 -13.21 1.26 22.08
N GLU A 128 -13.30 1.42 23.39
CA GLU A 128 -12.59 2.48 24.14
C GLU A 128 -11.08 2.32 24.06
N LEU A 129 -10.55 1.12 24.33
CA LEU A 129 -9.11 0.86 24.28
C LEU A 129 -8.54 1.09 22.88
N ILE A 130 -9.22 0.60 21.86
CA ILE A 130 -8.77 0.79 20.48
C ILE A 130 -8.88 2.26 20.06
N ALA A 131 -9.88 3.00 20.52
CA ALA A 131 -9.97 4.43 20.26
C ALA A 131 -8.78 5.19 20.85
N TRP A 132 -8.43 4.96 22.11
CA TRP A 132 -7.25 5.55 22.75
C TRP A 132 -5.96 5.13 22.05
N ALA A 133 -5.76 3.82 21.80
CA ALA A 133 -4.58 3.30 21.14
C ALA A 133 -4.42 3.90 19.74
N THR A 134 -5.50 4.02 18.95
CA THR A 134 -5.51 4.67 17.64
C THR A 134 -5.13 6.15 17.74
N GLY A 135 -5.69 6.89 18.71
CA GLY A 135 -5.39 8.30 18.93
C GLY A 135 -3.92 8.54 19.27
N ILE A 136 -3.38 7.77 20.23
CA ILE A 136 -1.96 7.84 20.60
C ILE A 136 -1.07 7.47 19.41
N SER A 137 -1.42 6.42 18.69
CA SER A 137 -0.65 5.93 17.56
C SER A 137 -0.59 6.93 16.42
N ILE A 138 -1.72 7.57 16.08
CA ILE A 138 -1.71 8.55 14.98
C ILE A 138 -0.92 9.80 15.35
N VAL A 139 -0.97 10.26 16.61
CA VAL A 139 -0.15 11.36 17.10
C VAL A 139 1.34 11.01 17.03
N ALA A 140 1.72 9.79 17.43
CA ALA A 140 3.09 9.31 17.31
C ALA A 140 3.56 9.27 15.84
N LEU A 141 2.73 8.78 14.92
CA LEU A 141 3.05 8.74 13.47
C LEU A 141 3.21 10.13 12.87
N ILE A 142 2.37 11.11 13.27
CA ILE A 142 2.51 12.52 12.90
C ILE A 142 3.85 13.07 13.42
N GLY A 143 4.17 12.81 14.69
CA GLY A 143 5.44 13.22 15.30
C GLY A 143 6.66 12.66 14.55
N ILE A 144 6.68 11.37 14.26
CA ILE A 144 7.75 10.71 13.49
C ILE A 144 7.88 11.35 12.11
N ARG A 145 6.77 11.61 11.41
CA ARG A 145 6.78 12.28 10.10
C ARG A 145 7.40 13.67 10.21
N GLN A 146 6.97 14.49 11.17
CA GLN A 146 7.45 15.85 11.35
C GLN A 146 8.93 15.92 11.67
N VAL A 147 9.40 15.07 12.59
CA VAL A 147 10.82 14.98 12.94
C VAL A 147 11.64 14.56 11.71
N THR A 148 11.22 13.51 11.02
CA THR A 148 11.93 12.97 9.86
C THR A 148 12.03 14.01 8.71
N LEU A 149 10.95 14.75 8.44
CA LEU A 149 10.96 15.80 7.40
C LEU A 149 11.88 16.99 7.76
N ARG A 150 11.99 17.34 9.04
CA ARG A 150 12.83 18.46 9.50
C ARG A 150 14.31 18.10 9.57
N THR A 151 14.62 16.84 9.91
CA THR A 151 16.01 16.39 10.13
C THR A 151 16.71 15.94 8.85
N ASN A 152 15.97 15.47 7.84
CA ASN A 152 16.54 14.93 6.61
C ASN A 152 15.75 15.34 5.36
N LYS A 153 16.34 16.22 4.53
CA LYS A 153 15.74 16.64 3.26
C LYS A 153 15.57 15.50 2.25
N ARG A 154 16.43 14.48 2.31
CA ARG A 154 16.35 13.25 1.49
C ARG A 154 15.68 12.10 2.23
N SER A 155 14.85 12.41 3.22
CA SER A 155 14.12 11.41 3.99
C SER A 155 13.19 10.56 3.13
N ARG A 156 12.73 9.45 3.68
CA ARG A 156 11.73 8.58 3.02
C ARG A 156 10.44 9.32 2.60
N PHE A 157 10.13 10.46 3.21
CA PHE A 157 8.97 11.28 2.87
C PHE A 157 9.25 12.35 1.80
N ALA A 158 10.50 12.51 1.34
CA ALA A 158 10.84 13.47 0.28
C ALA A 158 10.04 13.14 -1.00
N GLY A 159 9.33 14.12 -1.54
CA GLY A 159 8.48 13.97 -2.73
C GLY A 159 7.12 13.30 -2.48
N SER A 160 6.74 12.97 -1.23
CA SER A 160 5.39 12.48 -0.92
C SER A 160 4.37 13.60 -0.82
N GLY A 161 3.09 13.28 -1.07
CA GLY A 161 1.97 14.21 -0.94
C GLY A 161 1.58 14.48 0.51
N ASN A 162 2.42 15.24 1.25
CA ASN A 162 2.24 15.48 2.69
C ASN A 162 0.88 16.05 3.06
N GLY A 163 0.31 16.95 2.26
CA GLY A 163 -1.02 17.53 2.52
C GLY A 163 -2.13 16.46 2.52
N LYS A 164 -2.07 15.49 1.61
CA LYS A 164 -3.00 14.36 1.56
C LYS A 164 -2.87 13.48 2.82
N ALA A 165 -1.63 13.27 3.29
CA ALA A 165 -1.37 12.50 4.50
C ALA A 165 -1.92 13.21 5.76
N TYR A 166 -1.68 14.51 5.92
CA TYR A 166 -2.21 15.28 7.04
C TYR A 166 -3.73 15.32 7.06
N TYR A 167 -4.38 15.39 5.90
CA TYR A 167 -5.84 15.32 5.81
C TYR A 167 -6.36 13.97 6.37
N VAL A 168 -5.74 12.85 6.00
CA VAL A 168 -6.12 11.53 6.51
C VAL A 168 -5.87 11.43 8.02
N GLU A 169 -4.70 11.89 8.49
CA GLU A 169 -4.33 11.89 9.90
C GLU A 169 -5.29 12.74 10.73
N ALA A 170 -5.64 13.94 10.26
CA ALA A 170 -6.61 14.83 10.92
C ALA A 170 -8.03 14.19 10.96
N THR A 171 -8.44 13.53 9.89
CA THR A 171 -9.73 12.83 9.86
C THR A 171 -9.76 11.69 10.89
N ILE A 172 -8.68 10.91 11.03
CA ILE A 172 -8.61 9.84 12.04
C ILE A 172 -8.69 10.43 13.45
N LEU A 173 -7.96 11.52 13.73
CA LEU A 173 -8.05 12.22 15.03
C LEU A 173 -9.45 12.74 15.34
N LEU A 174 -10.12 13.33 14.34
CA LEU A 174 -11.51 13.78 14.48
C LEU A 174 -12.45 12.61 14.86
N ILE A 175 -12.33 11.48 14.16
CA ILE A 175 -13.18 10.31 14.42
C ILE A 175 -12.91 9.74 15.83
N VAL A 176 -11.64 9.59 16.22
CA VAL A 176 -11.25 9.14 17.55
C VAL A 176 -11.81 10.09 18.63
N PHE A 177 -11.64 11.39 18.44
CA PHE A 177 -12.21 12.40 19.35
C PHE A 177 -13.72 12.25 19.47
N CYS A 178 -14.45 12.11 18.35
CA CYS A 178 -15.90 11.90 18.40
C CYS A 178 -16.29 10.61 19.11
N VAL A 179 -15.54 9.50 18.94
CA VAL A 179 -15.81 8.24 19.64
C VAL A 179 -15.67 8.43 21.16
N ILE A 180 -14.57 9.01 21.61
CA ILE A 180 -14.29 9.23 23.03
C ILE A 180 -15.30 10.21 23.64
N ALA A 181 -15.62 11.30 22.92
CA ALA A 181 -16.62 12.28 23.38
C ALA A 181 -18.02 11.67 23.50
N LEU A 182 -18.45 10.86 22.50
CA LEU A 182 -19.73 10.15 22.56
C LEU A 182 -19.79 9.19 23.76
N ARG A 183 -18.74 8.41 24.01
CA ARG A 183 -18.68 7.52 25.17
C ARG A 183 -18.78 8.30 26.48
N GLY A 184 -18.11 9.45 26.60
CA GLY A 184 -18.22 10.31 27.76
C GLY A 184 -19.64 10.88 27.99
N LEU A 185 -20.28 11.34 26.90
CA LEU A 185 -21.65 11.86 26.91
C LEU A 185 -22.67 10.75 27.23
N GLU A 186 -22.51 9.55 26.69
CA GLU A 186 -23.33 8.36 27.00
C GLU A 186 -23.22 7.99 28.49
N GLY A 187 -21.99 8.02 29.03
CA GLY A 187 -21.75 7.77 30.46
C GLY A 187 -22.43 8.80 31.34
N ALA A 188 -22.37 10.09 30.98
CA ALA A 188 -23.08 11.15 31.72
C ALA A 188 -24.60 11.02 31.60
N LEU A 189 -25.11 10.66 30.41
CA LEU A 189 -26.53 10.43 30.16
C LEU A 189 -27.11 9.27 31.00
N SER A 190 -26.27 8.25 31.26
CA SER A 190 -26.61 7.08 32.07
C SER A 190 -26.32 7.26 33.58
N ASP A 191 -25.90 8.46 34.01
CA ASP A 191 -25.40 8.77 35.37
C ASP A 191 -24.19 7.90 35.80
N GLU A 192 -23.45 7.36 34.85
CA GLU A 192 -22.29 6.49 35.07
C GLU A 192 -20.99 7.32 35.11
N THR A 193 -20.90 8.21 36.09
CA THR A 193 -19.79 9.17 36.24
C THR A 193 -18.64 8.66 37.12
N ALA A 194 -18.71 7.40 37.57
CA ALA A 194 -17.65 6.69 38.26
C ALA A 194 -17.19 5.48 37.46
N TRP A 195 -16.03 4.94 37.82
CA TRP A 195 -15.51 3.74 37.16
C TRP A 195 -16.50 2.58 37.23
N ASN A 196 -16.80 2.00 36.11
CA ASN A 196 -17.59 0.78 35.99
C ASN A 196 -17.16 0.01 34.69
N ARG A 197 -17.69 -1.21 34.53
CA ARG A 197 -17.32 -2.09 33.43
C ARG A 197 -17.78 -1.62 32.03
N HIS A 198 -18.70 -0.67 31.95
CA HIS A 198 -19.22 -0.15 30.69
C HIS A 198 -18.48 1.11 30.23
N PHE A 199 -17.85 1.85 31.15
CA PHE A 199 -17.10 3.10 30.88
C PHE A 199 -15.72 3.06 31.57
N ILE A 200 -14.92 2.05 31.19
CA ILE A 200 -13.65 1.73 31.88
C ILE A 200 -12.63 2.87 31.76
N THR A 201 -12.57 3.51 30.62
CA THR A 201 -11.58 4.55 30.29
C THR A 201 -12.22 5.92 30.08
N THR A 202 -13.54 6.03 30.00
CA THR A 202 -14.26 7.27 29.69
C THR A 202 -15.11 7.81 30.84
N TRP A 203 -15.16 7.13 32.02
CA TRP A 203 -15.90 7.57 33.22
C TRP A 203 -15.49 8.98 33.68
N PHE A 204 -14.19 9.33 33.62
CA PHE A 204 -13.71 10.66 34.01
C PHE A 204 -14.16 11.75 33.01
N ILE A 205 -14.34 11.40 31.74
CA ILE A 205 -14.92 12.30 30.71
C ILE A 205 -16.43 12.48 31.02
N ALA A 206 -17.14 11.39 31.34
CA ALA A 206 -18.54 11.45 31.76
C ALA A 206 -18.72 12.38 32.98
N ALA A 207 -17.81 12.30 33.96
CA ALA A 207 -17.81 13.18 35.12
C ALA A 207 -17.68 14.69 34.76
N MET A 208 -16.99 15.03 33.65
CA MET A 208 -16.90 16.42 33.18
C MET A 208 -18.25 16.97 32.71
N PHE A 209 -19.13 16.12 32.22
CA PHE A 209 -20.46 16.47 31.70
C PHE A 209 -21.59 16.36 32.77
N LYS A 210 -21.27 15.97 33.98
CA LYS A 210 -22.26 15.73 35.07
C LYS A 210 -23.16 16.93 35.36
N SER A 211 -22.69 18.17 35.14
CA SER A 211 -23.47 19.39 35.37
C SER A 211 -24.46 19.72 34.28
N MET A 212 -24.40 19.01 33.13
CA MET A 212 -25.30 19.25 32.03
C MET A 212 -26.71 18.70 32.29
N THR A 213 -27.70 19.40 31.79
CA THR A 213 -29.08 18.90 31.82
C THR A 213 -29.25 17.75 30.84
N LEU A 214 -30.27 16.92 31.05
CA LEU A 214 -30.59 15.79 30.19
C LEU A 214 -30.72 16.24 28.70
N THR A 215 -31.46 17.31 28.43
CA THR A 215 -31.63 17.86 27.08
C THR A 215 -30.32 18.34 26.47
N GLN A 216 -29.40 18.91 27.28
CA GLN A 216 -28.08 19.30 26.78
C GLN A 216 -27.25 18.07 26.36
N LEU A 217 -27.24 17.01 27.18
CA LEU A 217 -26.53 15.77 26.86
C LEU A 217 -27.05 15.13 25.57
N GLU A 218 -28.37 15.01 25.45
CA GLU A 218 -29.03 14.49 24.26
C GLU A 218 -28.65 15.28 22.97
N ASN A 219 -28.73 16.61 23.09
CA ASN A 219 -28.35 17.50 21.96
C ASN A 219 -26.89 17.36 21.58
N TRP A 220 -25.97 17.27 22.54
CA TRP A 220 -24.55 17.09 22.27
C TRP A 220 -24.23 15.74 21.67
N ILE A 221 -24.91 14.66 22.08
CA ILE A 221 -24.76 13.33 21.46
C ILE A 221 -25.13 13.42 19.97
N GLN A 222 -26.25 14.04 19.64
CA GLN A 222 -26.69 14.20 18.25
C GLN A 222 -25.73 15.06 17.41
N ILE A 223 -25.22 16.16 17.98
CA ILE A 223 -24.27 17.04 17.32
C ILE A 223 -22.95 16.30 17.05
N VAL A 224 -22.39 15.63 18.05
CA VAL A 224 -21.10 14.91 17.92
C VAL A 224 -21.26 13.70 16.97
N ALA A 225 -22.39 12.99 17.03
CA ALA A 225 -22.71 11.93 16.09
C ALA A 225 -22.78 12.45 14.64
N THR A 226 -23.42 13.62 14.45
CA THR A 226 -23.47 14.29 13.14
C THR A 226 -22.06 14.68 12.66
N ILE A 227 -21.24 15.31 13.49
CA ILE A 227 -19.84 15.67 13.15
C ILE A 227 -19.06 14.42 12.72
N LYS A 228 -19.21 13.33 13.45
CA LYS A 228 -18.56 12.06 13.12
C LYS A 228 -18.99 11.52 11.77
N ILE A 229 -20.30 11.50 11.48
CA ILE A 229 -20.83 11.04 10.19
C ILE A 229 -20.37 11.95 9.05
N VAL A 230 -20.54 13.26 9.20
CA VAL A 230 -20.14 14.24 8.18
C VAL A 230 -18.64 14.16 7.90
N GLY A 231 -17.79 14.06 8.95
CA GLY A 231 -16.34 13.89 8.80
C GLY A 231 -15.98 12.59 8.07
N SER A 232 -16.64 11.48 8.41
CA SER A 232 -16.44 10.18 7.73
C SER A 232 -16.88 10.23 6.27
N MET A 233 -18.02 10.82 5.98
CA MET A 233 -18.56 10.91 4.61
C MET A 233 -17.77 11.92 3.76
N ALA A 234 -17.33 13.02 4.33
CA ALA A 234 -16.41 13.96 3.67
C ALA A 234 -15.10 13.26 3.27
N TRP A 235 -14.56 12.41 4.15
CA TRP A 235 -13.39 11.58 3.80
C TRP A 235 -13.68 10.67 2.59
N PHE A 236 -14.83 9.99 2.52
CA PHE A 236 -15.22 9.18 1.36
C PHE A 236 -15.36 10.02 0.09
N ILE A 237 -15.92 11.23 0.16
CA ILE A 237 -16.04 12.14 -0.99
C ILE A 237 -14.65 12.55 -1.49
N VAL A 238 -13.73 12.91 -0.59
CA VAL A 238 -12.38 13.33 -0.95
C VAL A 238 -11.60 12.19 -1.62
N ILE A 239 -11.63 10.97 -1.07
CA ILE A 239 -10.94 9.83 -1.69
C ILE A 239 -11.55 9.44 -3.04
N ALA A 240 -12.89 9.46 -3.15
CA ALA A 240 -13.56 9.21 -4.42
C ALA A 240 -13.18 10.24 -5.48
N SER A 241 -12.96 11.49 -5.08
CA SER A 241 -12.53 12.57 -5.98
C SER A 241 -11.05 12.47 -6.39
N ASN A 242 -10.22 11.72 -5.64
CA ASN A 242 -8.77 11.61 -5.82
C ASN A 242 -8.32 10.15 -5.97
N LEU A 243 -8.45 9.57 -7.16
CA LEU A 243 -8.09 8.17 -7.41
C LEU A 243 -6.60 7.86 -7.22
N THR A 244 -5.73 8.87 -7.31
CA THR A 244 -4.29 8.74 -7.07
C THR A 244 -3.88 8.98 -5.61
N MET A 245 -4.84 9.11 -4.69
CA MET A 245 -4.57 9.29 -3.26
C MET A 245 -4.28 7.95 -2.57
N GLY A 246 -3.11 7.36 -2.86
CA GLY A 246 -2.74 6.02 -2.40
C GLY A 246 -2.73 5.88 -0.87
N VAL A 247 -2.37 6.93 -0.12
CA VAL A 247 -2.45 6.96 1.35
C VAL A 247 -3.87 6.67 1.89
N ALA A 248 -4.89 6.89 1.09
CA ALA A 248 -6.28 6.56 1.45
C ALA A 248 -6.75 5.26 0.80
N TRP A 249 -6.47 5.07 -0.51
CA TRP A 249 -6.94 3.92 -1.28
C TRP A 249 -6.28 2.60 -0.87
N HIS A 250 -5.06 2.60 -0.33
CA HIS A 250 -4.38 1.35 0.05
C HIS A 250 -5.20 0.47 1.01
N ARG A 251 -6.07 1.04 1.86
CA ARG A 251 -6.95 0.29 2.76
C ARG A 251 -7.84 -0.72 2.04
N PHE A 252 -8.22 -0.37 0.80
CA PHE A 252 -9.10 -1.18 -0.04
C PHE A 252 -8.30 -1.99 -1.07
N LEU A 253 -7.14 -1.51 -1.52
CA LEU A 253 -6.36 -2.09 -2.60
C LEU A 253 -5.25 -3.02 -2.14
N ALA A 254 -4.62 -2.76 -0.98
CA ALA A 254 -3.53 -3.57 -0.46
C ALA A 254 -3.89 -5.07 -0.30
N PRO A 255 -5.10 -5.44 0.20
CA PRO A 255 -5.46 -6.84 0.28
C PRO A 255 -5.41 -7.57 -1.06
N PHE A 256 -5.85 -6.90 -2.13
CA PHE A 256 -5.77 -7.45 -3.48
C PHE A 256 -4.34 -7.47 -4.00
N ASN A 257 -3.57 -6.39 -3.79
CA ASN A 257 -2.19 -6.32 -4.26
C ASN A 257 -1.31 -7.40 -3.61
N ILE A 258 -1.43 -7.59 -2.31
CA ILE A 258 -0.75 -8.63 -1.54
C ILE A 258 -1.18 -10.03 -2.00
N PHE A 259 -2.48 -10.23 -2.25
CA PHE A 259 -2.99 -11.51 -2.74
C PHE A 259 -2.42 -11.87 -4.12
N PHE A 260 -2.36 -10.90 -5.04
CA PHE A 260 -1.92 -11.11 -6.43
C PHE A 260 -0.42 -10.90 -6.66
N ARG A 261 0.41 -10.87 -5.61
CA ARG A 261 1.86 -10.77 -5.77
C ARG A 261 2.46 -11.96 -6.55
N ARG A 262 3.69 -11.82 -7.02
CA ARG A 262 4.41 -12.81 -7.83
C ARG A 262 4.39 -14.20 -7.17
N ASN A 263 4.92 -14.31 -5.97
CA ASN A 263 5.10 -15.59 -5.30
C ASN A 263 3.92 -15.90 -4.38
N ALA A 264 3.22 -17.01 -4.62
CA ALA A 264 2.09 -17.44 -3.81
C ALA A 264 2.49 -17.79 -2.35
N ASP A 265 3.74 -18.21 -2.14
CA ASP A 265 4.31 -18.53 -0.81
C ASP A 265 4.74 -17.29 0.00
N GLY A 266 4.66 -16.11 -0.60
CA GLY A 266 4.97 -14.86 0.06
C GLY A 266 6.43 -14.46 0.13
N LYS A 267 7.31 -15.22 -0.44
CA LYS A 267 8.72 -14.86 -0.49
C LYS A 267 8.91 -13.60 -1.34
N SER A 268 9.79 -12.73 -0.88
CA SER A 268 10.13 -11.47 -1.55
C SER A 268 11.31 -11.58 -2.51
N SER A 269 11.88 -12.79 -2.67
CA SER A 269 12.95 -13.03 -3.64
C SER A 269 12.47 -12.71 -5.05
N LEU A 270 13.34 -12.07 -5.85
CA LEU A 270 13.01 -11.73 -7.23
C LEU A 270 12.85 -12.97 -8.11
N GLY A 271 13.66 -14.01 -7.84
CA GLY A 271 13.67 -15.22 -8.66
C GLY A 271 14.12 -14.96 -10.10
N ALA A 272 13.70 -15.81 -11.02
CA ALA A 272 13.92 -15.62 -12.44
C ALA A 272 13.16 -14.38 -12.95
N LEU A 273 13.72 -13.70 -13.95
CA LEU A 273 13.00 -12.64 -14.65
C LEU A 273 11.72 -13.22 -15.30
N PRO A 274 10.59 -12.50 -15.20
CA PRO A 274 9.38 -12.96 -15.88
C PRO A 274 9.63 -13.09 -17.39
N VAL A 275 9.03 -14.09 -18.01
CA VAL A 275 8.96 -14.17 -19.47
C VAL A 275 8.31 -12.92 -20.03
N MET A 276 8.69 -12.52 -21.25
CA MET A 276 8.02 -11.39 -21.89
C MET A 276 6.68 -11.85 -22.44
N MET A 277 5.66 -11.07 -22.09
CA MET A 277 4.27 -11.33 -22.49
C MET A 277 3.80 -10.21 -23.39
N SER A 278 3.16 -10.56 -24.50
CA SER A 278 2.46 -9.64 -25.38
C SER A 278 1.02 -10.11 -25.55
N HIS A 279 0.04 -9.24 -25.42
CA HIS A 279 -1.39 -9.56 -25.52
C HIS A 279 -1.87 -10.76 -24.66
N GLY A 280 -1.16 -11.05 -23.56
CA GLY A 280 -1.46 -12.15 -22.65
C GLY A 280 -0.87 -13.50 -23.02
N GLU A 281 -0.09 -13.58 -24.08
CA GLU A 281 0.68 -14.75 -24.53
C GLU A 281 2.18 -14.52 -24.35
N GLU A 282 2.94 -15.60 -24.18
CA GLU A 282 4.41 -15.55 -24.17
C GLU A 282 4.96 -15.26 -25.56
N ILE A 283 5.90 -14.32 -25.66
CA ILE A 283 6.53 -13.96 -26.92
C ILE A 283 7.46 -15.10 -27.38
N ASN A 284 7.21 -15.61 -28.58
CA ASN A 284 8.12 -16.53 -29.25
C ASN A 284 9.22 -15.74 -29.99
N PHE A 285 10.43 -15.73 -29.49
CA PHE A 285 11.55 -15.00 -30.10
C PHE A 285 12.06 -15.58 -31.42
N GLU A 286 11.73 -16.83 -31.72
CA GLU A 286 12.09 -17.46 -33.01
C GLU A 286 11.11 -17.05 -34.11
N ASP A 287 9.86 -16.73 -33.74
CA ASP A 287 8.82 -16.30 -34.69
C ASP A 287 7.93 -15.23 -34.02
N PRO A 288 8.45 -14.00 -33.79
CA PRO A 288 7.69 -12.94 -33.17
C PRO A 288 6.58 -12.42 -34.09
N LYS A 289 5.42 -12.11 -33.52
CA LYS A 289 4.30 -11.49 -34.23
C LYS A 289 4.63 -10.03 -34.52
N GLU A 290 4.09 -9.49 -35.62
CA GLU A 290 4.31 -8.09 -36.04
C GLU A 290 3.82 -7.06 -34.96
N ASP A 291 2.80 -7.43 -34.20
CA ASP A 291 2.20 -6.61 -33.17
C ASP A 291 2.71 -6.91 -31.72
N ASP A 292 3.74 -7.75 -31.58
CA ASP A 292 4.32 -8.04 -30.28
C ASP A 292 5.01 -6.82 -29.66
N VAL A 293 4.72 -6.58 -28.36
CA VAL A 293 5.31 -5.51 -27.58
C VAL A 293 6.38 -6.07 -26.64
N PHE A 294 7.63 -5.69 -26.89
CA PHE A 294 8.79 -6.19 -26.12
C PHE A 294 9.03 -5.35 -24.88
N GLY A 295 8.28 -5.61 -23.82
CA GLY A 295 8.45 -4.93 -22.53
C GLY A 295 7.39 -3.86 -22.26
N LEU A 296 7.79 -2.74 -21.65
CA LEU A 296 6.89 -1.70 -21.15
C LEU A 296 7.31 -0.33 -21.69
N GLY A 297 6.70 0.10 -22.78
CA GLY A 297 6.97 1.38 -23.44
C GLY A 297 5.97 2.45 -23.13
N THR A 298 4.67 2.11 -23.12
CA THR A 298 3.56 3.03 -22.95
C THR A 298 2.63 2.59 -21.82
N ARG A 299 1.62 3.40 -21.53
CA ARG A 299 0.56 3.01 -20.58
C ARG A 299 -0.19 1.76 -21.03
N ALA A 300 -0.40 1.57 -22.34
CA ALA A 300 -1.16 0.45 -22.88
C ALA A 300 -0.50 -0.91 -22.57
N ASP A 301 0.82 -0.92 -22.37
CA ASP A 301 1.63 -2.12 -22.13
C ASP A 301 1.62 -2.52 -20.64
N ILE A 302 1.11 -1.65 -19.74
CA ILE A 302 1.05 -1.94 -18.31
C ILE A 302 0.02 -3.03 -18.04
N SER A 303 0.43 -4.11 -17.33
CA SER A 303 -0.49 -5.16 -16.92
C SER A 303 -1.51 -4.63 -15.89
N TRP A 304 -2.65 -5.33 -15.76
CA TRP A 304 -3.64 -5.00 -14.73
C TRP A 304 -3.02 -5.04 -13.32
N LYS A 305 -2.06 -5.95 -13.07
CA LYS A 305 -1.32 -6.03 -11.80
C LYS A 305 -0.41 -4.81 -11.62
N GLY A 306 0.25 -4.35 -12.67
CA GLY A 306 1.05 -3.13 -12.62
C GLY A 306 0.22 -1.90 -12.27
N LEU A 307 -0.96 -1.75 -12.87
CA LEU A 307 -1.90 -0.67 -12.54
C LEU A 307 -2.38 -0.74 -11.08
N LEU A 308 -2.59 -1.96 -10.57
CA LEU A 308 -2.93 -2.18 -9.16
C LEU A 308 -1.77 -1.82 -8.24
N ASP A 309 -0.51 -2.19 -8.57
CA ASP A 309 0.69 -1.78 -7.84
C ASP A 309 0.78 -0.26 -7.67
N MET A 310 0.65 0.46 -8.77
CA MET A 310 0.73 1.93 -8.79
C MET A 310 -0.34 2.57 -7.93
N SER A 311 -1.58 2.06 -8.00
CA SER A 311 -2.72 2.58 -7.24
C SER A 311 -2.62 2.30 -5.75
N THR A 312 -1.93 1.20 -5.38
CA THR A 312 -1.79 0.75 -4.00
C THR A 312 -0.66 1.47 -3.27
N CYS A 313 0.26 2.14 -3.98
CA CYS A 313 1.39 2.85 -3.40
C CYS A 313 0.93 3.86 -2.33
N THR A 314 1.34 3.62 -1.07
CA THR A 314 0.98 4.44 0.10
C THR A 314 1.86 5.68 0.26
N GLU A 315 2.86 5.87 -0.59
CA GLU A 315 3.87 6.92 -0.50
C GLU A 315 4.67 6.91 0.84
N CYS A 316 4.73 5.77 1.53
CA CYS A 316 5.41 5.63 2.83
C CYS A 316 6.94 5.77 2.75
N GLY A 317 7.52 5.56 1.55
CA GLY A 317 8.92 5.75 1.25
C GLY A 317 9.89 4.72 1.85
N ARG A 318 9.41 3.56 2.32
CA ARG A 318 10.28 2.50 2.84
C ARG A 318 11.21 1.95 1.75
N CYS A 319 10.69 1.75 0.53
CA CYS A 319 11.49 1.38 -0.64
C CYS A 319 12.58 2.41 -0.97
N GLN A 320 12.30 3.70 -0.81
CA GLN A 320 13.27 4.78 -0.99
C GLN A 320 14.36 4.75 0.08
N SER A 321 14.01 4.47 1.35
CA SER A 321 14.96 4.42 2.45
C SER A 321 15.90 3.23 2.41
N GLN A 322 15.65 2.23 1.57
CA GLN A 322 16.51 1.05 1.41
C GLN A 322 17.21 1.00 0.04
N CYS A 323 16.93 1.98 -0.81
CA CYS A 323 17.48 2.00 -2.17
C CYS A 323 18.93 2.48 -2.18
N PRO A 324 19.92 1.66 -2.63
CA PRO A 324 21.32 2.08 -2.71
C PRO A 324 21.51 3.26 -3.67
N ALA A 325 20.78 3.31 -4.79
CA ALA A 325 20.85 4.44 -5.72
C ALA A 325 20.42 5.75 -5.05
N TRP A 326 19.37 5.74 -4.23
CA TRP A 326 18.94 6.91 -3.49
C TRP A 326 19.99 7.38 -2.48
N HIS A 327 20.64 6.45 -1.79
CA HIS A 327 21.67 6.76 -0.79
C HIS A 327 22.99 7.25 -1.39
N THR A 328 23.28 6.86 -2.63
CA THR A 328 24.45 7.34 -3.38
C THR A 328 24.15 8.56 -4.26
N GLU A 329 23.04 9.26 -3.98
CA GLU A 329 22.63 10.50 -4.63
C GLU A 329 22.29 10.38 -6.13
N LYS A 330 22.12 9.15 -6.63
CA LYS A 330 21.57 8.93 -7.97
C LYS A 330 20.11 9.36 -8.05
N PRO A 331 19.59 9.67 -9.25
CA PRO A 331 18.25 10.23 -9.41
C PRO A 331 17.12 9.25 -9.09
N LEU A 332 17.38 7.94 -9.01
CA LEU A 332 16.36 6.93 -8.76
C LEU A 332 15.85 6.95 -7.32
N SER A 333 14.55 7.14 -7.18
CA SER A 333 13.76 6.76 -6.01
C SER A 333 12.69 5.76 -6.43
N PRO A 334 12.67 4.52 -5.91
CA PRO A 334 11.65 3.54 -6.27
C PRO A 334 10.23 4.04 -5.98
N LYS A 335 10.05 4.82 -4.91
CA LYS A 335 8.76 5.45 -4.58
C LYS A 335 8.34 6.46 -5.66
N LEU A 336 9.22 7.40 -6.00
CA LEU A 336 8.90 8.45 -6.97
C LEU A 336 8.68 7.86 -8.38
N LEU A 337 9.39 6.79 -8.74
CA LEU A 337 9.16 6.06 -9.98
C LEU A 337 7.72 5.51 -10.04
N ILE A 338 7.28 4.78 -9.01
CA ILE A 338 5.90 4.25 -8.96
C ILE A 338 4.87 5.39 -8.95
N MET A 339 5.15 6.49 -8.25
CA MET A 339 4.26 7.66 -8.24
C MET A 339 4.18 8.32 -9.61
N ALA A 340 5.29 8.48 -10.32
CA ALA A 340 5.33 9.03 -11.67
C ALA A 340 4.54 8.15 -12.65
N MET A 341 4.76 6.84 -12.63
CA MET A 341 3.99 5.87 -13.41
C MET A 341 2.49 5.94 -13.08
N ARG A 342 2.13 6.02 -11.79
CA ARG A 342 0.74 6.18 -11.36
C ARG A 342 0.11 7.44 -11.96
N ASP A 343 0.75 8.57 -11.74
CA ASP A 343 0.19 9.86 -12.12
C ASP A 343 0.05 9.93 -13.65
N HIS A 344 0.99 9.37 -14.40
CA HIS A 344 0.89 9.20 -15.84
C HIS A 344 -0.25 8.24 -16.23
N ALA A 345 -0.32 7.04 -15.67
CA ALA A 345 -1.34 6.04 -15.98
C ALA A 345 -2.78 6.51 -15.72
N PHE A 346 -2.97 7.43 -14.78
CA PHE A 346 -4.28 7.99 -14.42
C PHE A 346 -4.60 9.34 -15.09
N ALA A 347 -3.68 9.90 -15.88
CA ALA A 347 -3.91 11.10 -16.67
C ALA A 347 -4.91 10.83 -17.79
N LYS A 348 -5.54 11.89 -18.32
CA LYS A 348 -6.68 11.76 -19.25
C LYS A 348 -6.30 11.49 -20.71
N THR A 349 -5.06 11.78 -21.12
CA THR A 349 -4.67 11.95 -22.54
C THR A 349 -3.43 11.19 -22.96
N VAL A 350 -3.01 10.13 -22.26
CA VAL A 350 -1.65 9.58 -22.37
C VAL A 350 -1.56 8.12 -22.83
N GLU A 351 -2.57 7.60 -23.53
CA GLU A 351 -2.60 6.15 -23.86
C GLU A 351 -1.35 5.68 -24.65
N ASN A 352 -0.81 6.52 -25.53
CA ASN A 352 0.35 6.21 -26.38
C ASN A 352 1.60 7.05 -26.08
N GLU A 353 1.63 7.78 -24.96
CA GLU A 353 2.82 8.53 -24.58
C GLU A 353 3.86 7.61 -23.94
N ALA A 354 5.13 7.78 -24.33
CA ALA A 354 6.25 7.01 -23.80
C ALA A 354 6.41 7.21 -22.30
N LEU A 355 6.65 6.12 -21.57
CA LEU A 355 6.91 6.14 -20.13
C LEU A 355 8.33 6.61 -19.80
N VAL A 356 9.28 6.36 -20.70
CA VAL A 356 10.70 6.67 -20.51
C VAL A 356 11.19 7.56 -21.65
N GLY A 357 11.98 8.58 -21.35
CA GLY A 357 12.54 9.49 -22.33
C GLY A 357 12.75 10.89 -21.78
N GLU A 358 13.22 11.83 -22.62
CA GLU A 358 13.58 13.20 -22.21
C GLU A 358 12.38 14.00 -21.68
N ASN A 359 11.20 13.86 -22.31
CA ASN A 359 9.95 14.54 -21.93
C ASN A 359 8.94 13.60 -21.29
N SER A 360 9.37 12.42 -20.87
CA SER A 360 8.54 11.39 -20.28
C SER A 360 8.59 11.44 -18.77
N PRO A 361 7.64 10.80 -18.07
CA PRO A 361 7.60 10.79 -16.59
C PRO A 361 8.84 10.17 -15.95
N ILE A 362 9.60 9.36 -16.67
CA ILE A 362 10.80 8.68 -16.20
C ILE A 362 11.95 8.99 -17.17
N SER A 363 13.05 9.54 -16.67
CA SER A 363 14.26 9.73 -17.47
C SER A 363 15.08 8.44 -17.58
N LEU A 364 15.90 8.32 -18.62
CA LEU A 364 16.85 7.21 -18.79
C LEU A 364 17.79 7.08 -17.59
N ASP A 365 18.27 8.19 -17.04
CA ASP A 365 19.14 8.19 -15.85
C ASP A 365 18.48 7.54 -14.63
N VAL A 366 17.19 7.83 -14.41
CA VAL A 366 16.40 7.19 -13.35
C VAL A 366 16.31 5.68 -13.59
N LEU A 367 15.97 5.28 -14.82
CA LEU A 367 15.80 3.88 -15.19
C LEU A 367 17.10 3.07 -15.03
N TRP A 368 18.22 3.62 -15.51
CA TRP A 368 19.51 2.93 -15.50
C TRP A 368 20.26 3.02 -14.16
N SER A 369 19.82 3.86 -13.23
CA SER A 369 20.36 3.92 -11.86
C SER A 369 20.01 2.69 -11.01
N CYS A 370 19.08 1.85 -11.43
CA CYS A 370 18.66 0.67 -10.66
C CYS A 370 19.70 -0.46 -10.76
N THR A 371 20.14 -0.99 -9.61
CA THR A 371 21.03 -2.16 -9.50
C THR A 371 20.30 -3.50 -9.40
N THR A 372 18.97 -3.51 -9.54
CA THR A 372 18.12 -4.72 -9.44
C THR A 372 18.28 -5.53 -8.14
N CYS A 373 18.71 -4.90 -7.05
CA CYS A 373 19.00 -5.56 -5.77
C CYS A 373 17.76 -6.11 -5.02
N GLY A 374 16.55 -5.71 -5.39
CA GLY A 374 15.31 -6.18 -4.77
C GLY A 374 14.96 -5.57 -3.42
N ALA A 375 15.79 -4.72 -2.81
CA ALA A 375 15.53 -4.13 -1.50
C ALA A 375 14.19 -3.38 -1.42
N CYS A 376 13.80 -2.69 -2.49
CA CYS A 376 12.51 -1.99 -2.58
C CYS A 376 11.30 -2.95 -2.57
N VAL A 377 11.41 -4.11 -3.21
CA VAL A 377 10.38 -5.15 -3.23
C VAL A 377 10.25 -5.79 -1.84
N ASN A 378 11.38 -6.13 -1.22
CA ASN A 378 11.40 -6.72 0.12
C ASN A 378 10.77 -5.80 1.17
N GLU A 379 11.05 -4.50 1.10
CA GLU A 379 10.58 -3.52 2.09
C GLU A 379 9.17 -2.99 1.84
N CYS A 380 8.56 -3.28 0.67
CA CYS A 380 7.24 -2.77 0.37
C CYS A 380 6.15 -3.46 1.20
N PRO A 381 5.42 -2.73 2.07
CA PRO A 381 4.39 -3.32 2.92
C PRO A 381 3.10 -3.68 2.17
N VAL A 382 3.01 -3.32 0.90
CA VAL A 382 1.86 -3.60 0.04
C VAL A 382 2.26 -4.36 -1.24
N ASP A 383 3.45 -4.97 -1.25
CA ASP A 383 3.97 -5.88 -2.28
C ASP A 383 3.98 -5.32 -3.71
N ILE A 384 4.48 -4.10 -3.86
CA ILE A 384 4.73 -3.51 -5.19
C ILE A 384 5.99 -4.13 -5.80
N GLU A 385 5.91 -4.54 -7.07
CA GLU A 385 6.97 -5.23 -7.80
C GLU A 385 7.83 -4.23 -8.60
N HIS A 386 8.52 -3.33 -7.90
CA HIS A 386 9.29 -2.23 -8.49
C HIS A 386 10.31 -2.68 -9.53
N VAL A 387 11.03 -3.78 -9.26
CA VAL A 387 12.11 -4.28 -10.15
C VAL A 387 11.52 -4.83 -11.44
N ASP A 388 10.35 -5.46 -11.39
CA ASP A 388 9.69 -5.99 -12.59
C ASP A 388 9.30 -4.86 -13.55
N HIS A 389 8.77 -3.76 -13.02
CA HIS A 389 8.48 -2.57 -13.83
C HIS A 389 9.75 -2.00 -14.48
N ILE A 390 10.83 -1.87 -13.70
CA ILE A 390 12.11 -1.36 -14.20
C ILE A 390 12.70 -2.26 -15.30
N VAL A 391 12.69 -3.57 -15.07
CA VAL A 391 13.21 -4.54 -16.07
C VAL A 391 12.40 -4.50 -17.35
N ASN A 392 11.07 -4.45 -17.27
CA ASN A 392 10.23 -4.39 -18.44
C ASN A 392 10.38 -3.07 -19.21
N MET A 393 10.57 -1.94 -18.54
CA MET A 393 10.93 -0.68 -19.21
C MET A 393 12.29 -0.76 -19.89
N ARG A 394 13.31 -1.36 -19.25
CA ARG A 394 14.62 -1.58 -19.85
C ARG A 394 14.55 -2.49 -21.09
N ARG A 395 13.72 -3.54 -21.05
CA ARG A 395 13.48 -4.41 -22.21
C ARG A 395 12.99 -3.61 -23.41
N PHE A 396 11.99 -2.74 -23.19
CA PHE A 396 11.48 -1.87 -24.23
C PHE A 396 12.56 -0.91 -24.77
N GLN A 397 13.30 -0.25 -23.88
CA GLN A 397 14.36 0.68 -24.29
C GLN A 397 15.47 -0.01 -25.10
N VAL A 398 15.86 -1.23 -24.74
CA VAL A 398 16.91 -1.97 -25.44
C VAL A 398 16.41 -2.59 -26.74
N LEU A 399 15.24 -3.24 -26.72
CA LEU A 399 14.77 -4.08 -27.84
C LEU A 399 13.99 -3.30 -28.89
N VAL A 400 13.33 -2.20 -28.50
CA VAL A 400 12.48 -1.40 -29.39
C VAL A 400 13.16 -0.07 -29.73
N GLU A 401 13.56 0.71 -28.72
CA GLU A 401 14.13 2.05 -28.93
C GLU A 401 15.62 2.03 -29.20
N SER A 402 16.32 0.92 -28.93
CA SER A 402 17.79 0.81 -28.96
C SER A 402 18.49 1.89 -28.13
N GLU A 403 17.82 2.37 -27.07
CA GLU A 403 18.32 3.38 -26.14
C GLU A 403 18.84 2.74 -24.85
N PHE A 404 20.15 2.78 -24.66
CA PHE A 404 20.83 2.30 -23.46
C PHE A 404 22.16 3.04 -23.27
N PRO A 405 22.76 3.02 -22.04
CA PRO A 405 24.09 3.60 -21.84
C PRO A 405 25.11 3.07 -22.83
N SER A 406 25.87 3.95 -23.46
CA SER A 406 26.81 3.62 -24.56
C SER A 406 27.84 2.55 -24.18
N GLU A 407 28.21 2.48 -22.91
CA GLU A 407 29.13 1.50 -22.34
C GLU A 407 28.61 0.07 -22.50
N LEU A 408 27.30 -0.14 -22.48
CA LEU A 408 26.68 -1.45 -22.66
C LEU A 408 26.79 -1.97 -24.10
N GLY A 409 26.95 -1.10 -25.09
CA GLY A 409 27.07 -1.51 -26.49
C GLY A 409 28.26 -2.41 -26.74
N GLY A 410 29.41 -2.15 -26.10
CA GLY A 410 30.58 -3.03 -26.11
C GLY A 410 30.31 -4.38 -25.45
N THR A 411 29.68 -4.36 -24.30
CA THR A 411 29.31 -5.57 -23.53
C THR A 411 28.35 -6.46 -24.33
N PHE A 412 27.29 -5.89 -24.95
CA PHE A 412 26.33 -6.65 -25.74
C PHE A 412 27.02 -7.32 -26.96
N ARG A 413 27.87 -6.58 -27.66
CA ARG A 413 28.65 -7.13 -28.80
C ARG A 413 29.57 -8.26 -28.36
N ASN A 414 30.24 -8.11 -27.22
CA ASN A 414 31.14 -9.13 -26.68
C ASN A 414 30.37 -10.38 -26.22
N LEU A 415 29.24 -10.23 -25.59
CA LEU A 415 28.34 -11.34 -25.19
C LEU A 415 27.85 -12.11 -26.43
N GLU A 416 27.42 -11.39 -27.45
CA GLU A 416 26.95 -12.00 -28.72
C GLU A 416 28.05 -12.78 -29.43
N LYS A 417 29.24 -12.20 -29.56
CA LYS A 417 30.35 -12.78 -30.32
C LYS A 417 31.19 -13.81 -29.57
N ALA A 418 31.54 -13.50 -28.32
CA ALA A 418 32.48 -14.29 -27.53
C ALA A 418 31.82 -15.01 -26.34
N GLY A 419 30.56 -14.73 -26.02
CA GLY A 419 29.86 -15.33 -24.86
C GLY A 419 30.32 -14.82 -23.51
N ASN A 420 31.11 -13.75 -23.46
CA ASN A 420 31.58 -13.11 -22.23
C ASN A 420 31.69 -11.59 -22.40
N PRO A 421 31.60 -10.78 -21.34
CA PRO A 421 31.58 -9.32 -21.41
C PRO A 421 32.91 -8.69 -21.91
N TRP A 422 34.02 -9.39 -21.72
CA TRP A 422 35.36 -8.88 -22.09
C TRP A 422 35.67 -9.12 -23.55
N GLY A 423 34.95 -10.01 -24.26
CA GLY A 423 35.27 -10.45 -25.62
C GLY A 423 36.51 -11.38 -25.66
N ALA A 424 36.82 -11.99 -24.50
CA ALA A 424 37.93 -12.95 -24.38
C ALA A 424 37.62 -14.24 -25.16
N ASN A 425 38.68 -14.98 -25.55
CA ASN A 425 38.50 -16.23 -26.26
C ASN A 425 37.77 -17.26 -25.37
N ARG A 426 36.79 -17.96 -25.94
CA ARG A 426 36.05 -19.00 -25.21
C ARG A 426 36.95 -20.12 -24.71
N ALA A 427 38.04 -20.44 -25.40
CA ALA A 427 39.02 -21.45 -25.00
C ALA A 427 39.73 -21.12 -23.67
N ASP A 428 39.82 -19.83 -23.29
CA ASP A 428 40.49 -19.39 -22.06
C ASP A 428 39.58 -19.52 -20.83
N ARG A 429 38.33 -19.97 -20.99
CA ARG A 429 37.37 -20.10 -19.88
C ARG A 429 37.84 -21.06 -18.80
N GLU A 430 38.68 -22.05 -19.14
CA GLU A 430 39.19 -23.08 -18.23
C GLU A 430 40.66 -22.85 -17.87
N ALA A 431 41.27 -21.77 -18.32
CA ALA A 431 42.68 -21.48 -18.12
C ALA A 431 43.07 -21.42 -16.61
N TRP A 432 42.16 -20.92 -15.77
CA TRP A 432 42.34 -20.86 -14.32
C TRP A 432 42.57 -22.25 -13.67
N ILE A 433 42.09 -23.35 -14.27
CA ILE A 433 42.24 -24.71 -13.75
C ILE A 433 43.73 -25.10 -13.70
N ALA A 434 44.52 -24.63 -14.64
CA ALA A 434 45.93 -24.92 -14.67
C ALA A 434 46.73 -24.27 -13.51
N GLU A 435 46.16 -23.28 -12.85
CA GLU A 435 46.76 -22.60 -11.69
C GLU A 435 46.39 -23.27 -10.36
N CYS A 436 45.43 -24.22 -10.38
CA CYS A 436 45.05 -24.97 -9.16
C CYS A 436 46.07 -26.03 -8.84
N ASP A 437 46.39 -26.20 -7.54
CA ASP A 437 47.26 -27.24 -7.00
C ASP A 437 46.53 -28.57 -6.72
N PHE A 438 45.26 -28.66 -7.10
CA PHE A 438 44.41 -29.83 -6.98
C PHE A 438 43.67 -30.10 -8.29
N PRO A 439 43.24 -31.36 -8.55
CA PRO A 439 42.49 -31.69 -9.77
C PRO A 439 41.09 -31.08 -9.74
N VAL A 440 40.72 -30.40 -10.80
CA VAL A 440 39.36 -29.88 -11.04
C VAL A 440 38.71 -30.70 -12.15
N ASN A 441 37.56 -31.31 -11.82
CA ASN A 441 36.77 -32.04 -12.79
C ASN A 441 35.80 -31.10 -13.51
N VAL A 442 35.92 -31.00 -14.82
CA VAL A 442 34.98 -30.27 -15.67
C VAL A 442 33.83 -31.20 -16.00
N VAL A 443 32.57 -30.75 -15.72
CA VAL A 443 31.37 -31.52 -16.05
C VAL A 443 30.85 -31.03 -17.39
N GLU A 444 30.83 -31.91 -18.37
CA GLU A 444 30.20 -31.72 -19.66
C GLU A 444 28.99 -32.65 -19.79
N GLY A 445 27.81 -32.10 -20.05
CA GLY A 445 26.57 -32.88 -20.16
C GLY A 445 25.87 -33.13 -18.83
N GLU A 446 25.54 -34.40 -18.53
CA GLU A 446 24.82 -34.76 -17.29
C GLU A 446 25.72 -34.73 -16.08
N LEU A 447 25.17 -34.27 -14.93
CA LEU A 447 25.86 -34.23 -13.67
C LEU A 447 25.98 -35.66 -13.12
N PRO A 448 27.22 -36.16 -12.79
CA PRO A 448 27.40 -37.48 -12.16
C PRO A 448 26.69 -37.57 -10.81
N GLU A 449 26.08 -38.72 -10.49
CA GLU A 449 25.30 -38.95 -9.23
C GLU A 449 26.13 -38.74 -7.94
N GLU A 450 27.44 -38.99 -8.01
CA GLU A 450 28.38 -38.86 -6.89
C GLU A 450 28.84 -37.42 -6.59
N VAL A 451 28.43 -36.43 -7.42
CA VAL A 451 28.80 -35.02 -7.23
C VAL A 451 27.90 -34.37 -6.21
N GLU A 452 28.43 -34.04 -5.04
CA GLU A 452 27.70 -33.28 -4.00
C GLU A 452 27.59 -31.78 -4.29
N TYR A 453 28.59 -31.18 -4.92
CA TYR A 453 28.65 -29.75 -5.18
C TYR A 453 29.06 -29.47 -6.63
N LEU A 454 28.24 -28.68 -7.33
CA LEU A 454 28.59 -28.12 -8.64
C LEU A 454 29.02 -26.67 -8.47
N PHE A 455 30.27 -26.39 -8.79
CA PHE A 455 30.78 -25.01 -8.82
C PHE A 455 30.59 -24.38 -10.21
N TRP A 456 29.66 -23.44 -10.28
CA TRP A 456 29.41 -22.67 -11.50
C TRP A 456 30.33 -21.46 -11.56
N VAL A 457 31.41 -21.53 -12.36
CA VAL A 457 32.34 -20.43 -12.54
C VAL A 457 31.73 -19.39 -13.45
N GLY A 458 31.43 -18.19 -12.92
CA GLY A 458 30.96 -17.05 -13.71
C GLY A 458 32.07 -16.47 -14.61
N CYS A 459 31.68 -15.59 -15.54
CA CYS A 459 32.65 -14.98 -16.46
C CYS A 459 33.77 -14.22 -15.72
N ALA A 460 33.50 -13.54 -14.60
CA ALA A 460 34.52 -12.84 -13.86
C ALA A 460 35.56 -13.82 -13.29
N GLY A 461 35.14 -14.90 -12.62
CA GLY A 461 36.07 -15.92 -12.09
C GLY A 461 36.83 -16.66 -13.16
N ALA A 462 36.35 -16.69 -14.41
CA ALA A 462 37.01 -17.39 -15.50
C ALA A 462 38.00 -16.52 -16.29
N TYR A 463 37.76 -15.19 -16.38
CA TYR A 463 38.54 -14.32 -17.31
C TYR A 463 39.18 -13.11 -16.63
N GLU A 464 38.86 -12.78 -15.37
CA GLU A 464 39.40 -11.62 -14.70
C GLU A 464 40.63 -12.05 -13.86
N GLU A 465 41.80 -11.50 -14.15
CA GLU A 465 43.08 -11.86 -13.50
C GLU A 465 43.10 -11.64 -11.99
N ARG A 466 42.15 -10.86 -11.46
CA ARG A 466 42.08 -10.54 -10.01
C ARG A 466 40.96 -11.28 -9.29
N ALA A 467 40.24 -12.17 -9.94
CA ALA A 467 39.08 -12.87 -9.36
C ALA A 467 39.43 -14.17 -8.62
#